data_2125e55f0f1eb85ef8db1eb957a90e24
#
_entry.id   2125e55f0f1eb85ef8db1eb957a90e24
#
_cell.length_a   1.000
_cell.length_b   1.000
_cell.length_c   1.000
_cell.angle_alpha   90.00
_cell.angle_beta   90.00
_cell.angle_gamma   90.00
#
_symmetry.space_group_name_H-M   'P 1'
#
loop_
_entity.id
_entity.type
_entity.pdbx_description
1 polymer ?
#
loop_
_entity_poly.entity_id
_entity_poly.type
_entity_poly.pdbx_seq_one_letter_code
_entity_poly.pdbx_strand_id
1 'polypeptide(L)'
;MSSKGYREISFILPENETNDPREITTLKIYEILDSGFGCHLWPASIYLADYLWRERAELVGRSIVELGAGCGLAGLVCAKLGASSILTDHPNNTLVLANCIKNVNVNQLEACCQVKSLAWGRFTKDILELPKIDYIIGSDTFYDRKGYKSYSSILTRPS
;
A
#
# COMPACT_ATOMS: atom_id res chain seq x y z
N MET A 1 24.34 -16.15 -11.56
CA MET A 1 22.98 -15.61 -11.71
C MET A 1 22.73 -14.71 -10.51
N SER A 2 22.76 -13.40 -10.69
CA SER A 2 22.44 -12.45 -9.61
C SER A 2 20.93 -12.53 -9.40
N SER A 3 20.48 -13.21 -8.34
CA SER A 3 19.10 -13.12 -7.90
C SER A 3 18.88 -11.71 -7.39
N LYS A 4 18.31 -10.84 -8.21
CA LYS A 4 17.79 -9.57 -7.71
C LYS A 4 16.77 -9.95 -6.63
N GLY A 5 17.00 -9.55 -5.38
CA GLY A 5 16.12 -9.87 -4.26
C GLY A 5 14.78 -9.09 -4.31
N TYR A 6 14.36 -8.60 -5.50
CA TYR A 6 13.14 -7.84 -5.70
C TYR A 6 12.52 -8.16 -7.07
N ARG A 7 11.21 -7.94 -7.16
CA ARG A 7 10.43 -7.96 -8.40
C ARG A 7 10.23 -6.53 -8.91
N GLU A 8 10.39 -6.32 -10.22
CA GLU A 8 10.00 -5.07 -10.88
C GLU A 8 8.58 -5.21 -11.42
N ILE A 9 7.72 -4.27 -11.09
CA ILE A 9 6.33 -4.21 -11.55
C ILE A 9 6.14 -2.90 -12.29
N SER A 10 5.75 -3.01 -13.55
CA SER A 10 5.52 -1.86 -14.43
C SER A 10 4.04 -1.71 -14.73
N PHE A 11 3.56 -0.50 -14.65
CA PHE A 11 2.22 -0.10 -15.04
C PHE A 11 2.32 0.71 -16.32
N ILE A 12 1.59 0.27 -17.36
CA ILE A 12 1.62 0.85 -18.71
C ILE A 12 0.19 1.23 -19.07
N LEU A 13 0.01 2.41 -19.63
CA LEU A 13 -1.28 2.82 -20.17
C LEU A 13 -1.47 2.25 -21.57
N PRO A 14 -2.73 1.98 -21.99
CA PRO A 14 -3.05 1.63 -23.37
C PRO A 14 -2.63 2.75 -24.33
N GLU A 15 -2.10 2.39 -25.50
CA GLU A 15 -1.52 3.30 -26.50
C GLU A 15 -2.44 4.45 -26.97
N ASN A 16 -3.74 4.37 -26.69
CA ASN A 16 -4.75 5.36 -27.14
C ASN A 16 -5.03 6.45 -26.11
N GLU A 17 -4.43 6.41 -24.92
CA GLU A 17 -4.87 7.29 -23.83
C GLU A 17 -3.99 8.51 -23.60
N THR A 18 -2.74 8.58 -24.06
CA THR A 18 -1.97 9.83 -23.87
C THR A 18 -0.56 9.88 -24.50
N ASN A 19 -0.08 11.13 -24.77
CA ASN A 19 1.32 11.51 -24.94
C ASN A 19 1.95 11.99 -23.62
N ASP A 20 1.56 11.47 -22.46
CA ASP A 20 2.06 11.90 -21.15
C ASP A 20 3.29 11.04 -20.76
N PRO A 21 4.47 11.64 -20.46
CA PRO A 21 5.66 10.90 -20.03
C PRO A 21 5.47 10.11 -18.72
N ARG A 22 4.32 10.23 -18.04
CA ARG A 22 3.92 9.40 -16.90
C ARG A 22 3.30 8.06 -17.30
N GLU A 23 3.36 7.71 -18.58
CA GLU A 23 2.72 6.50 -19.16
C GLU A 23 3.31 5.18 -18.66
N ILE A 24 4.54 5.19 -18.16
CA ILE A 24 5.19 4.00 -17.61
C ILE A 24 5.71 4.32 -16.22
N THR A 25 5.19 3.62 -15.24
CA THR A 25 5.75 3.63 -13.89
C THR A 25 6.23 2.24 -13.51
N THR A 26 7.47 2.16 -13.07
CA THR A 26 8.04 0.92 -12.55
C THR A 26 8.34 1.06 -11.07
N LEU A 27 7.88 0.10 -10.29
CA LEU A 27 8.17 -0.05 -8.87
C LEU A 27 9.00 -1.30 -8.62
N LYS A 28 9.96 -1.19 -7.70
CA LYS A 28 10.76 -2.31 -7.21
C LYS A 28 10.15 -2.81 -5.91
N ILE A 29 9.74 -4.08 -5.88
CA ILE A 29 9.10 -4.67 -4.70
C ILE A 29 9.94 -5.84 -4.20
N TYR A 30 10.48 -5.69 -2.99
CA TYR A 30 11.11 -6.78 -2.27
C TYR A 30 10.05 -7.67 -1.65
N GLU A 31 10.25 -8.97 -1.80
CA GLU A 31 9.48 -10.03 -1.16
C GLU A 31 10.39 -10.86 -0.26
N ILE A 32 9.86 -11.40 0.83
CA ILE A 32 10.59 -12.32 1.71
C ILE A 32 9.81 -13.65 1.73
N LEU A 33 10.26 -14.61 0.95
CA LEU A 33 9.52 -15.84 0.67
C LEU A 33 9.35 -16.77 1.88
N ASP A 34 10.26 -16.71 2.85
CA ASP A 34 10.28 -17.62 4.01
C ASP A 34 9.62 -17.05 5.26
N SER A 35 8.98 -15.89 5.18
CA SER A 35 8.53 -15.12 6.36
C SER A 35 7.03 -15.16 6.63
N GLY A 36 6.28 -16.06 5.98
CA GLY A 36 4.83 -16.11 6.09
C GLY A 36 4.11 -15.19 5.08
N PHE A 37 2.81 -15.02 5.26
CA PHE A 37 1.93 -14.44 4.23
C PHE A 37 2.15 -12.95 3.94
N GLY A 38 2.61 -12.15 4.91
CA GLY A 38 2.63 -10.69 4.80
C GLY A 38 3.76 -10.11 3.94
N CYS A 39 4.81 -10.88 3.66
CA CYS A 39 5.94 -10.42 2.83
C CYS A 39 5.88 -10.94 1.39
N HIS A 40 4.77 -11.51 0.99
CA HIS A 40 4.51 -12.00 -0.37
C HIS A 40 3.60 -11.02 -1.12
N LEU A 41 3.84 -10.87 -2.41
CA LEU A 41 3.02 -10.04 -3.27
C LEU A 41 1.84 -10.85 -3.81
N TRP A 42 0.69 -10.67 -3.19
CA TRP A 42 -0.54 -11.38 -3.56
C TRP A 42 -1.15 -10.84 -4.85
N PRO A 43 -1.81 -11.68 -5.65
CA PRO A 43 -2.45 -11.25 -6.90
C PRO A 43 -3.43 -10.09 -6.73
N ALA A 44 -4.23 -10.07 -5.67
CA ALA A 44 -5.19 -9.00 -5.43
C ALA A 44 -4.53 -7.62 -5.25
N SER A 45 -3.33 -7.58 -4.67
CA SER A 45 -2.54 -6.35 -4.55
C SER A 45 -2.10 -5.82 -5.92
N ILE A 46 -1.78 -6.71 -6.86
CA ILE A 46 -1.42 -6.34 -8.25
C ILE A 46 -2.65 -5.78 -8.97
N TYR A 47 -3.82 -6.44 -8.85
CA TYR A 47 -5.07 -5.96 -9.45
C TYR A 47 -5.51 -4.61 -8.88
N LEU A 48 -5.42 -4.43 -7.55
CA LEU A 48 -5.72 -3.15 -6.92
C LEU A 48 -4.77 -2.05 -7.41
N ALA A 49 -3.48 -2.34 -7.50
CA ALA A 49 -2.48 -1.40 -8.00
C ALA A 49 -2.73 -1.00 -9.46
N ASP A 50 -3.12 -1.95 -10.34
CA ASP A 50 -3.48 -1.67 -11.73
C ASP A 50 -4.77 -0.81 -11.82
N TYR A 51 -5.77 -1.12 -10.99
CA TYR A 51 -6.98 -0.30 -10.89
C TYR A 51 -6.65 1.15 -10.48
N LEU A 52 -5.87 1.33 -9.41
CA LEU A 52 -5.47 2.65 -8.93
C LEU A 52 -4.63 3.42 -9.96
N TRP A 53 -3.79 2.71 -10.72
CA TRP A 53 -3.06 3.30 -11.83
C TRP A 53 -3.98 3.83 -12.92
N ARG A 54 -5.06 3.14 -13.24
CA ARG A 54 -6.07 3.58 -14.21
C ARG A 54 -6.84 4.80 -13.71
N GLU A 55 -7.17 4.83 -12.40
CA GLU A 55 -7.86 5.94 -11.74
C GLU A 55 -6.91 7.07 -11.29
N ARG A 56 -5.71 7.14 -11.82
CA ARG A 56 -4.61 8.03 -11.38
C ARG A 56 -4.98 9.50 -11.23
N ALA A 57 -5.88 10.03 -12.07
CA ALA A 57 -6.30 11.43 -12.00
C ALA A 57 -7.00 11.77 -10.69
N GLU A 58 -7.74 10.81 -10.11
CA GLU A 58 -8.47 10.98 -8.86
C GLU A 58 -7.57 10.93 -7.62
N LEU A 59 -6.32 10.45 -7.77
CA LEU A 59 -5.41 10.20 -6.65
C LEU A 59 -4.45 11.36 -6.37
N VAL A 60 -4.23 12.25 -7.32
CA VAL A 60 -3.30 13.38 -7.17
C VAL A 60 -3.71 14.26 -6.00
N GLY A 61 -2.78 14.46 -5.06
CA GLY A 61 -2.99 15.28 -3.85
C GLY A 61 -3.92 14.67 -2.80
N ARG A 62 -4.37 13.42 -2.97
CA ARG A 62 -5.22 12.73 -2.01
C ARG A 62 -4.43 12.11 -0.86
N SER A 63 -5.08 11.98 0.28
CA SER A 63 -4.57 11.26 1.46
C SER A 63 -5.15 9.86 1.52
N ILE A 64 -4.27 8.84 1.51
CA ILE A 64 -4.65 7.43 1.37
C ILE A 64 -4.08 6.63 2.52
N VAL A 65 -4.89 5.73 3.09
CA VAL A 65 -4.43 4.71 4.04
C VAL A 65 -4.63 3.34 3.42
N GLU A 66 -3.57 2.52 3.39
CA GLU A 66 -3.64 1.10 3.03
C GLU A 66 -3.68 0.24 4.30
N LEU A 67 -4.67 -0.63 4.40
CA LEU A 67 -4.86 -1.55 5.52
C LEU A 67 -4.34 -2.94 5.15
N GLY A 68 -3.46 -3.51 5.98
CA GLY A 68 -2.82 -4.80 5.70
C GLY A 68 -1.94 -4.72 4.46
N ALA A 69 -1.09 -3.71 4.39
CA ALA A 69 -0.32 -3.37 3.20
C ALA A 69 0.65 -4.47 2.71
N GLY A 70 1.12 -5.35 3.61
CA GLY A 70 2.07 -6.38 3.23
C GLY A 70 3.33 -5.80 2.57
N CYS A 71 3.53 -6.06 1.27
CA CYS A 71 4.62 -5.46 0.49
C CYS A 71 4.38 -3.98 0.13
N GLY A 72 3.16 -3.46 0.27
CA GLY A 72 2.81 -2.05 0.09
C GLY A 72 2.62 -1.62 -1.36
N LEU A 73 2.42 -2.54 -2.32
CA LEU A 73 2.38 -2.21 -3.75
C LEU A 73 1.31 -1.17 -4.09
N ALA A 74 0.08 -1.34 -3.60
CA ALA A 74 -1.03 -0.47 -3.95
C ALA A 74 -0.83 0.97 -3.44
N GLY A 75 -0.41 1.12 -2.19
CA GLY A 75 -0.12 2.43 -1.62
C GLY A 75 1.14 3.09 -2.21
N LEU A 76 2.14 2.29 -2.64
CA LEU A 76 3.30 2.80 -3.37
C LEU A 76 2.92 3.35 -4.75
N VAL A 77 1.98 2.68 -5.46
CA VAL A 77 1.41 3.22 -6.71
C VAL A 77 0.74 4.56 -6.44
N CYS A 78 -0.11 4.67 -5.41
CA CYS A 78 -0.75 5.93 -5.06
C CYS A 78 0.28 7.03 -4.77
N ALA A 79 1.32 6.74 -3.98
CA ALA A 79 2.39 7.69 -3.68
C ALA A 79 3.14 8.12 -4.95
N LYS A 80 3.42 7.19 -5.86
CA LYS A 80 4.06 7.47 -7.16
C LYS A 80 3.21 8.38 -8.04
N LEU A 81 1.89 8.30 -7.89
CA LEU A 81 0.91 9.13 -8.60
C LEU A 81 0.67 10.50 -7.94
N GLY A 82 1.37 10.81 -6.86
CA GLY A 82 1.28 12.12 -6.19
C GLY A 82 0.27 12.17 -5.03
N ALA A 83 -0.17 11.03 -4.53
CA ALA A 83 -0.92 10.95 -3.28
C ALA A 83 0.01 10.98 -2.05
N SER A 84 -0.52 11.38 -0.90
CA SER A 84 0.10 11.14 0.40
C SER A 84 -0.40 9.79 0.94
N SER A 85 0.49 8.80 1.00
CA SER A 85 0.12 7.42 1.36
C SER A 85 0.62 7.03 2.74
N ILE A 86 -0.21 6.32 3.50
CA ILE A 86 0.14 5.70 4.78
C ILE A 86 -0.12 4.21 4.66
N LEU A 87 0.96 3.43 4.60
CA LEU A 87 0.91 1.96 4.53
C LEU A 87 0.84 1.41 5.95
N THR A 88 -0.14 0.57 6.24
CA THR A 88 -0.29 0.03 7.59
C THR A 88 -0.34 -1.48 7.62
N ASP A 89 0.27 -2.07 8.65
CA ASP A 89 0.19 -3.50 8.93
C ASP A 89 0.19 -3.75 10.45
N HIS A 90 -0.11 -4.97 10.86
CA HIS A 90 -0.23 -5.32 12.27
C HIS A 90 1.10 -5.13 13.02
N PRO A 91 1.11 -4.55 14.24
CA PRO A 91 2.34 -4.23 14.99
C PRO A 91 3.20 -5.44 15.30
N ASN A 92 2.63 -6.65 15.41
CA ASN A 92 3.39 -7.88 15.62
C ASN A 92 4.10 -8.36 14.35
N ASN A 93 3.75 -7.83 13.18
CA ASN A 93 4.35 -8.19 11.89
C ASN A 93 5.57 -7.30 11.60
N THR A 94 6.54 -7.28 12.52
CA THR A 94 7.71 -6.39 12.44
C THR A 94 8.52 -6.57 11.16
N LEU A 95 8.62 -7.81 10.67
CA LEU A 95 9.33 -8.13 9.43
C LEU A 95 8.58 -7.58 8.20
N VAL A 96 7.25 -7.64 8.21
CA VAL A 96 6.41 -7.06 7.14
C VAL A 96 6.57 -5.55 7.11
N LEU A 97 6.48 -4.89 8.27
CA LEU A 97 6.67 -3.45 8.38
C LEU A 97 8.06 -3.02 7.91
N ALA A 98 9.12 -3.75 8.29
CA ALA A 98 10.48 -3.47 7.85
C ALA A 98 10.64 -3.65 6.33
N ASN A 99 10.03 -4.70 5.73
CA ASN A 99 10.04 -4.90 4.29
C ASN A 99 9.25 -3.80 3.55
N CYS A 100 8.14 -3.37 4.11
CA CYS A 100 7.35 -2.27 3.55
C CYS A 100 8.15 -0.96 3.55
N ILE A 101 8.86 -0.63 4.64
CA ILE A 101 9.79 0.52 4.72
C ILE A 101 10.88 0.40 3.64
N LYS A 102 11.47 -0.79 3.49
CA LYS A 102 12.47 -1.03 2.43
C LYS A 102 11.89 -0.76 1.04
N ASN A 103 10.66 -1.15 0.79
CA ASN A 103 9.99 -0.92 -0.49
C ASN A 103 9.70 0.57 -0.73
N VAL A 104 9.35 1.33 0.30
CA VAL A 104 9.26 2.80 0.21
C VAL A 104 10.60 3.40 -0.20
N ASN A 105 11.68 3.06 0.51
CA ASN A 105 13.01 3.63 0.33
C ASN A 105 13.60 3.31 -1.06
N VAL A 106 13.51 2.07 -1.53
CA VAL A 106 14.06 1.68 -2.83
C VAL A 106 13.37 2.39 -4.01
N ASN A 107 12.13 2.82 -3.81
CA ASN A 107 11.35 3.58 -4.78
C ASN A 107 11.46 5.11 -4.59
N GLN A 108 12.22 5.58 -3.59
CA GLN A 108 12.44 7.01 -3.28
C GLN A 108 11.14 7.77 -3.01
N LEU A 109 10.25 7.16 -2.21
CA LEU A 109 8.92 7.69 -1.92
C LEU A 109 8.75 8.16 -0.46
N GLU A 110 9.84 8.29 0.30
CA GLU A 110 9.84 8.63 1.73
C GLU A 110 9.17 9.99 2.02
N ALA A 111 9.20 10.89 1.05
CA ALA A 111 8.61 12.23 1.20
C ALA A 111 7.06 12.20 1.19
N CYS A 112 6.45 11.19 0.56
CA CYS A 112 4.99 11.10 0.37
C CYS A 112 4.38 9.78 0.83
N CYS A 113 5.20 8.83 1.31
CA CYS A 113 4.75 7.51 1.74
C CYS A 113 5.32 7.15 3.11
N GLN A 114 4.46 6.95 4.10
CA GLN A 114 4.82 6.56 5.45
C GLN A 114 4.39 5.12 5.73
N VAL A 115 5.12 4.43 6.59
CA VAL A 115 4.73 3.10 7.10
C VAL A 115 4.43 3.21 8.58
N LYS A 116 3.26 2.74 9.00
CA LYS A 116 2.82 2.76 10.40
C LYS A 116 2.27 1.40 10.83
N SER A 117 2.45 1.06 12.10
CA SER A 117 1.78 -0.10 12.68
C SER A 117 0.33 0.24 13.02
N LEU A 118 -0.60 -0.67 12.69
CA LEU A 118 -2.02 -0.52 12.98
C LEU A 118 -2.64 -1.86 13.37
N ALA A 119 -3.05 -1.97 14.63
CA ALA A 119 -3.88 -3.09 15.06
C ALA A 119 -5.36 -2.73 14.90
N TRP A 120 -6.08 -3.44 14.07
CA TRP A 120 -7.49 -3.19 13.83
C TRP A 120 -8.32 -3.32 15.11
N GLY A 121 -9.28 -2.41 15.27
CA GLY A 121 -10.11 -2.34 16.47
C GLY A 121 -9.43 -1.72 17.69
N ARG A 122 -8.21 -1.21 17.55
CA ARG A 122 -7.52 -0.43 18.58
C ARG A 122 -7.29 1.00 18.09
N PHE A 123 -7.91 1.95 18.74
CA PHE A 123 -7.69 3.38 18.48
C PHE A 123 -6.50 3.85 19.31
N THR A 124 -5.31 3.84 18.71
CA THR A 124 -4.11 4.41 19.32
C THR A 124 -4.06 5.92 19.05
N LYS A 125 -3.27 6.65 19.85
CA LYS A 125 -3.05 8.09 19.64
C LYS A 125 -2.60 8.40 18.20
N ASP A 126 -1.68 7.60 17.66
CA ASP A 126 -1.15 7.78 16.30
C ASP A 126 -2.22 7.67 15.21
N ILE A 127 -3.28 6.88 15.45
CA ILE A 127 -4.42 6.77 14.51
C ILE A 127 -5.35 7.97 14.64
N LEU A 128 -5.57 8.44 15.88
CA LEU A 128 -6.43 9.60 16.12
C LEU A 128 -5.81 10.89 15.57
N GLU A 129 -4.48 10.94 15.48
CA GLU A 129 -3.71 12.06 14.93
C GLU A 129 -3.47 11.96 13.41
N LEU A 130 -4.02 10.93 12.74
CA LEU A 130 -3.94 10.84 11.28
C LEU A 130 -4.62 12.07 10.64
N PRO A 131 -4.06 12.59 9.55
CA PRO A 131 -4.72 13.64 8.78
C PRO A 131 -6.08 13.18 8.28
N LYS A 132 -6.87 14.10 7.72
CA LYS A 132 -8.07 13.71 7.00
C LYS A 132 -7.71 12.75 5.88
N ILE A 133 -8.33 11.57 5.87
CA ILE A 133 -8.12 10.53 4.86
C ILE A 133 -9.23 10.62 3.81
N ASP A 134 -8.84 10.67 2.54
CA ASP A 134 -9.77 10.68 1.42
C ASP A 134 -10.16 9.25 1.01
N TYR A 135 -9.20 8.31 1.01
CA TYR A 135 -9.44 6.91 0.62
C TYR A 135 -8.80 5.93 1.60
N ILE A 136 -9.52 4.86 1.90
CA ILE A 136 -9.01 3.68 2.60
C ILE A 136 -8.99 2.54 1.58
N ILE A 137 -7.83 1.95 1.38
CA ILE A 137 -7.64 0.84 0.44
C ILE A 137 -7.14 -0.41 1.17
N GLY A 138 -7.33 -1.56 0.57
CA GLY A 138 -6.81 -2.83 1.08
C GLY A 138 -7.08 -3.97 0.11
N SER A 139 -6.16 -4.91 0.02
CA SER A 139 -6.28 -6.11 -0.80
C SER A 139 -5.92 -7.35 0.02
N ASP A 140 -6.66 -8.43 -0.15
CA ASP A 140 -6.51 -9.69 0.61
C ASP A 140 -6.48 -9.51 2.15
N THR A 141 -7.16 -8.47 2.64
CA THR A 141 -7.10 -8.02 4.03
C THR A 141 -7.98 -8.87 4.96
N PHE A 142 -9.02 -9.52 4.41
CA PHE A 142 -10.06 -10.26 5.16
C PHE A 142 -9.90 -11.78 5.10
N TYR A 143 -8.71 -12.30 5.33
CA TYR A 143 -8.45 -13.74 5.29
C TYR A 143 -8.67 -14.44 6.64
N ASP A 144 -8.74 -13.71 7.77
CA ASP A 144 -9.00 -14.26 9.10
C ASP A 144 -10.34 -13.77 9.66
N ARG A 145 -11.23 -14.71 10.08
CA ARG A 145 -12.54 -14.41 10.70
C ARG A 145 -12.44 -13.56 11.97
N LYS A 146 -11.32 -13.63 12.71
CA LYS A 146 -11.09 -12.83 13.91
C LYS A 146 -10.83 -11.35 13.58
N GLY A 147 -10.20 -11.06 12.45
CA GLY A 147 -9.94 -9.71 11.96
C GLY A 147 -11.19 -8.98 11.49
N TYR A 148 -12.21 -9.71 11.00
CA TYR A 148 -13.40 -9.11 10.38
C TYR A 148 -14.20 -8.19 11.33
N LYS A 149 -14.38 -8.57 12.60
CA LYS A 149 -15.11 -7.74 13.58
C LYS A 149 -14.36 -6.45 13.94
N SER A 150 -13.04 -6.48 13.87
CA SER A 150 -12.19 -5.32 14.19
C SER A 150 -12.12 -4.30 13.06
N TYR A 151 -12.34 -4.73 11.82
CA TYR A 151 -12.28 -3.87 10.63
C TYR A 151 -13.48 -2.91 10.56
N SER A 152 -14.66 -3.37 10.87
CA SER A 152 -15.88 -2.53 10.85
C SER A 152 -15.77 -1.31 11.77
N SER A 153 -15.02 -1.42 12.86
CA SER A 153 -14.80 -0.31 13.80
C SER A 153 -13.89 0.80 13.26
N ILE A 154 -13.05 0.50 12.25
CA ILE A 154 -12.17 1.51 11.62
C ILE A 154 -12.96 2.37 10.63
N LEU A 155 -13.95 1.76 9.96
CA LEU A 155 -14.78 2.44 8.97
C LEU A 155 -15.88 3.31 9.59
N THR A 156 -16.25 3.03 10.85
CA THR A 156 -17.28 3.78 11.58
C THR A 156 -16.63 4.67 12.65
N ARG A 157 -16.00 5.78 12.24
CA ARG A 157 -15.64 6.83 13.22
C ARG A 157 -16.95 7.40 13.82
N PRO A 158 -17.09 7.45 15.15
CA PRO A 158 -18.10 8.33 15.73
C PRO A 158 -17.76 9.77 15.34
N SER A 159 -18.73 10.43 14.77
CA SER A 159 -18.72 11.88 14.47
C SER A 159 -18.50 12.70 15.73
#